data_e9c10c7a955e914b37bf75a03658f51d
#
_entry.id   e9c10c7a955e914b37bf75a03658f51d
#
_cell.length_a   1.000
_cell.length_b   1.000
_cell.length_c   1.000
_cell.angle_alpha   90.00
_cell.angle_beta   90.00
_cell.angle_gamma   90.00
#
_symmetry.space_group_name_H-M   'P 1'
#
loop_
_entity.id
_entity.type
_entity.pdbx_description
1 polymer ?
#
loop_
_entity_poly.entity_id
_entity_poly.type
_entity_poly.pdbx_seq_one_letter_code
_entity_poly.pdbx_strand_id
1 'polypeptide(L)'
;MGIGYTGAMNSIEIRRPDDWHVHLRDGDMLRQVANYTARQFARAIIMPNLTPPVTTVAAAAAYRDRILQAVDPGLNFTPLMTAYLTDGIDPREVRSGFEQGVFTACKLYPANATTNSAAGVTDVRRIYPVLEQLQAIGMPLLVHGELVSAEVDIFDREALFIERVLAPLLDDFPELKVVLEHITTGDAVQFVEAADERLAATITAHHLQINRNHMLVGGIRPHLYCLPVAKREEHRLALRRAATSGNRKFFLGTDTAPHMQSAKESACGC
;
A
#
# COMPACT_ATOMS: atom_id res chain seq x y z
N MET A 1 40.01 7.69 -3.19
CA MET A 1 39.92 9.01 -2.53
C MET A 1 38.70 8.97 -1.63
N GLY A 2 38.90 8.85 -0.31
CA GLY A 2 37.80 8.85 0.65
C GLY A 2 37.30 10.26 0.85
N ILE A 3 36.01 10.49 0.61
CA ILE A 3 35.33 11.74 0.96
C ILE A 3 35.14 11.70 2.47
N GLY A 4 36.00 12.38 3.21
CA GLY A 4 35.83 12.57 4.65
C GLY A 4 34.70 13.53 4.91
N TYR A 5 33.58 13.04 5.44
CA TYR A 5 32.53 13.86 6.00
C TYR A 5 32.97 14.40 7.37
N THR A 6 33.53 15.60 7.37
CA THR A 6 33.82 16.36 8.59
C THR A 6 32.98 17.62 8.62
N GLY A 7 31.70 17.48 8.86
CA GLY A 7 30.79 18.58 9.12
C GLY A 7 29.43 18.00 9.51
N ALA A 8 28.92 18.33 10.69
CA ALA A 8 27.54 18.01 11.05
C ALA A 8 26.62 18.73 10.07
N MET A 9 25.93 18.02 9.20
CA MET A 9 24.87 18.60 8.37
C MET A 9 23.72 19.01 9.31
N ASN A 10 23.57 20.31 9.51
CA ASN A 10 22.49 20.85 10.35
C ASN A 10 21.14 20.89 9.62
N SER A 11 21.12 20.68 8.32
CA SER A 11 19.90 20.65 7.50
C SER A 11 20.09 19.79 6.25
N ILE A 12 19.01 19.25 5.75
CA ILE A 12 18.91 18.58 4.47
C ILE A 12 17.75 19.19 3.68
N GLU A 13 18.00 19.55 2.43
CA GLU A 13 16.96 20.04 1.53
C GLU A 13 16.56 18.90 0.57
N ILE A 14 15.27 18.60 0.53
CA ILE A 14 14.71 17.59 -0.37
C ILE A 14 13.47 18.16 -1.08
N ARG A 15 13.17 17.65 -2.28
CA ARG A 15 11.86 17.88 -2.89
C ARG A 15 10.78 17.34 -1.94
N ARG A 16 9.68 18.09 -1.77
CA ARG A 16 8.54 17.61 -0.99
C ARG A 16 8.09 16.24 -1.51
N PRO A 17 8.12 15.17 -0.68
CA PRO A 17 7.86 13.82 -1.13
C PRO A 17 6.39 13.57 -1.41
N ASP A 18 6.10 12.46 -2.06
CA ASP A 18 4.77 11.88 -2.19
C ASP A 18 4.69 10.60 -1.34
N ASP A 19 3.49 10.29 -0.84
CA ASP A 19 3.19 9.04 -0.15
C ASP A 19 2.35 8.13 -1.05
N TRP A 20 2.90 7.00 -1.45
CA TRP A 20 2.23 6.12 -2.40
C TRP A 20 1.32 5.07 -1.75
N HIS A 21 1.06 5.18 -0.43
CA HIS A 21 0.12 4.33 0.29
C HIS A 21 -0.25 4.93 1.66
N VAL A 22 -1.47 5.44 1.81
CA VAL A 22 -1.94 5.98 3.10
C VAL A 22 -3.42 5.71 3.33
N HIS A 23 -3.79 5.42 4.59
CA HIS A 23 -5.17 5.32 5.05
C HIS A 23 -5.56 6.57 5.82
N LEU A 24 -6.47 7.38 5.31
CA LEU A 24 -6.97 8.56 5.99
C LEU A 24 -8.25 8.30 6.79
N ARG A 25 -8.84 7.10 6.64
CA ARG A 25 -10.11 6.73 7.28
C ARG A 25 -11.24 7.69 6.87
N ASP A 26 -12.28 7.84 7.70
CA ASP A 26 -13.40 8.76 7.45
C ASP A 26 -13.90 9.37 8.77
N GLY A 27 -14.84 10.29 8.69
CA GLY A 27 -15.49 10.93 9.84
C GLY A 27 -14.52 11.64 10.80
N ASP A 28 -14.65 11.37 12.09
CA ASP A 28 -13.85 12.03 13.13
C ASP A 28 -12.36 11.71 13.02
N MET A 29 -12.03 10.48 12.65
CA MET A 29 -10.64 10.08 12.48
C MET A 29 -9.97 10.80 11.32
N LEU A 30 -10.68 10.97 10.18
CA LEU A 30 -10.19 11.74 9.04
C LEU A 30 -9.80 13.16 9.45
N ARG A 31 -10.66 13.85 10.21
CA ARG A 31 -10.40 15.21 10.69
C ARG A 31 -9.16 15.32 11.56
N GLN A 32 -8.85 14.26 12.32
CA GLN A 32 -7.68 14.22 13.19
C GLN A 32 -6.38 13.92 12.45
N VAL A 33 -6.42 13.06 11.41
CA VAL A 33 -5.20 12.51 10.80
C VAL A 33 -4.81 13.14 9.47
N ALA A 34 -5.75 13.72 8.72
CA ALA A 34 -5.49 14.24 7.36
C ALA A 34 -4.32 15.23 7.30
N ASN A 35 -4.21 16.10 8.28
CA ASN A 35 -3.16 17.11 8.34
C ASN A 35 -1.76 16.56 8.64
N TYR A 36 -1.64 15.39 9.27
CA TYR A 36 -0.32 14.76 9.46
C TYR A 36 0.29 14.37 8.12
N THR A 37 -0.50 13.77 7.23
CA THR A 37 -0.07 13.46 5.85
C THR A 37 0.12 14.73 5.03
N ALA A 38 -0.85 15.63 5.04
CA ALA A 38 -0.83 16.83 4.20
C ALA A 38 0.30 17.82 4.54
N ARG A 39 0.85 17.82 5.75
CA ARG A 39 2.03 18.65 6.12
C ARG A 39 3.33 18.12 5.54
N GLN A 40 3.45 16.81 5.38
CA GLN A 40 4.69 16.15 4.97
C GLN A 40 4.74 15.89 3.46
N PHE A 41 3.62 15.48 2.87
CA PHE A 41 3.55 15.00 1.50
C PHE A 41 2.82 15.99 0.59
N ALA A 42 3.28 16.10 -0.67
CA ALA A 42 2.63 16.90 -1.70
C ALA A 42 1.40 16.18 -2.24
N ARG A 43 1.52 14.89 -2.47
CA ARG A 43 0.46 13.99 -2.95
C ARG A 43 0.47 12.71 -2.14
N ALA A 44 -0.69 12.05 -2.05
CA ALA A 44 -0.75 10.70 -1.50
C ALA A 44 -1.78 9.83 -2.24
N ILE A 45 -1.45 8.55 -2.43
CA ILE A 45 -2.39 7.52 -2.85
C ILE A 45 -3.26 7.15 -1.65
N ILE A 46 -4.56 7.39 -1.78
CA ILE A 46 -5.54 7.18 -0.71
C ILE A 46 -6.14 5.78 -0.82
N MET A 47 -5.98 4.98 0.22
CA MET A 47 -6.51 3.63 0.27
C MET A 47 -8.05 3.63 0.41
N PRO A 48 -8.75 2.77 -0.37
CA PRO A 48 -10.20 2.85 -0.53
C PRO A 48 -10.99 1.97 0.45
N ASN A 49 -10.32 1.30 1.42
CA ASN A 49 -10.93 0.33 2.34
C ASN A 49 -11.68 0.97 3.50
N LEU A 50 -12.65 1.80 3.18
CA LEU A 50 -13.64 2.32 4.11
C LEU A 50 -14.76 1.29 4.39
N THR A 51 -15.73 1.65 5.19
CA THR A 51 -16.96 0.89 5.40
C THR A 51 -18.15 1.82 5.13
N PRO A 52 -18.86 1.65 3.99
CA PRO A 52 -18.58 0.74 2.87
C PRO A 52 -17.31 1.11 2.07
N PRO A 53 -16.70 0.17 1.32
CA PRO A 53 -15.50 0.45 0.51
C PRO A 53 -15.82 1.38 -0.67
N VAL A 54 -14.80 2.10 -1.15
CA VAL A 54 -14.91 3.03 -2.27
C VAL A 54 -14.82 2.26 -3.58
N THR A 55 -15.96 1.96 -4.18
CA THR A 55 -16.08 1.13 -5.40
C THR A 55 -16.59 1.91 -6.60
N THR A 56 -17.04 3.16 -6.42
CA THR A 56 -17.64 3.97 -7.50
C THR A 56 -16.97 5.33 -7.63
N VAL A 57 -17.07 5.92 -8.83
CA VAL A 57 -16.57 7.28 -9.13
C VAL A 57 -17.19 8.30 -8.19
N ALA A 58 -18.51 8.22 -7.98
CA ALA A 58 -19.23 9.13 -7.08
C ALA A 58 -18.73 9.01 -5.63
N ALA A 59 -18.52 7.79 -5.12
CA ALA A 59 -17.99 7.56 -3.77
C ALA A 59 -16.56 8.11 -3.62
N ALA A 60 -15.71 7.91 -4.62
CA ALA A 60 -14.34 8.42 -4.62
C ALA A 60 -14.30 9.96 -4.65
N ALA A 61 -15.10 10.59 -5.51
CA ALA A 61 -15.21 12.04 -5.58
C ALA A 61 -15.69 12.61 -4.23
N ALA A 62 -16.74 12.05 -3.66
CA ALA A 62 -17.26 12.47 -2.35
C ALA A 62 -16.23 12.26 -1.22
N TYR A 63 -15.44 11.18 -1.26
CA TYR A 63 -14.38 10.96 -0.27
C TYR A 63 -13.24 11.95 -0.45
N ARG A 64 -12.82 12.23 -1.69
CA ARG A 64 -11.83 13.28 -1.98
C ARG A 64 -12.25 14.63 -1.42
N ASP A 65 -13.51 15.02 -1.60
CA ASP A 65 -14.03 16.27 -1.11
C ASP A 65 -14.00 16.34 0.43
N ARG A 66 -14.35 15.25 1.13
CA ARG A 66 -14.22 15.17 2.59
C ARG A 66 -12.77 15.30 3.06
N ILE A 67 -11.82 14.69 2.34
CA ILE A 67 -10.39 14.82 2.64
C ILE A 67 -9.95 16.27 2.51
N LEU A 68 -10.29 16.92 1.39
CA LEU A 68 -9.91 18.31 1.14
C LEU A 68 -10.54 19.28 2.15
N GLN A 69 -11.75 19.01 2.64
CA GLN A 69 -12.39 19.76 3.71
C GLN A 69 -11.72 19.56 5.08
N ALA A 70 -11.09 18.40 5.32
CA ALA A 70 -10.38 18.09 6.56
C ALA A 70 -8.95 18.61 6.60
N VAL A 71 -8.36 18.92 5.44
CA VAL A 71 -7.01 19.47 5.31
C VAL A 71 -7.03 20.97 5.53
N ASP A 72 -6.07 21.49 6.30
CA ASP A 72 -5.92 22.93 6.56
C ASP A 72 -5.76 23.70 5.23
N PRO A 73 -6.51 24.80 5.01
CA PRO A 73 -6.54 25.52 3.72
C PRO A 73 -5.18 26.02 3.21
N GLY A 74 -4.21 26.18 4.12
CA GLY A 74 -2.84 26.60 3.77
C GLY A 74 -1.92 25.48 3.29
N LEU A 75 -2.38 24.23 3.33
CA LEU A 75 -1.60 23.08 2.89
C LEU A 75 -1.90 22.73 1.44
N ASN A 76 -0.87 22.76 0.60
CA ASN A 76 -0.98 22.31 -0.80
C ASN A 76 -0.84 20.78 -0.85
N PHE A 77 -1.96 20.06 -0.81
CA PHE A 77 -2.02 18.61 -0.78
C PHE A 77 -2.99 18.09 -1.84
N THR A 78 -2.58 17.04 -2.56
CA THR A 78 -3.42 16.40 -3.58
C THR A 78 -3.68 14.93 -3.21
N PRO A 79 -4.90 14.57 -2.79
CA PRO A 79 -5.27 13.17 -2.62
C PRO A 79 -5.51 12.49 -3.98
N LEU A 80 -4.85 11.37 -4.22
CA LEU A 80 -4.97 10.54 -5.40
C LEU A 80 -5.87 9.34 -5.05
N MET A 81 -7.09 9.35 -5.59
CA MET A 81 -8.11 8.38 -5.18
C MET A 81 -7.93 7.03 -5.89
N THR A 82 -8.31 5.94 -5.19
CA THR A 82 -8.26 4.59 -5.73
C THR A 82 -9.61 3.90 -5.66
N ALA A 83 -9.85 2.96 -6.58
CA ALA A 83 -11.02 2.09 -6.57
C ALA A 83 -10.71 0.79 -5.79
N TYR A 84 -11.61 0.40 -4.89
CA TYR A 84 -11.53 -0.88 -4.18
C TYR A 84 -12.03 -2.00 -5.09
N LEU A 85 -11.20 -3.01 -5.38
CA LEU A 85 -11.60 -4.16 -6.16
C LEU A 85 -12.40 -5.15 -5.31
N THR A 86 -13.59 -5.48 -5.80
CA THR A 86 -14.45 -6.56 -5.31
C THR A 86 -14.63 -7.59 -6.41
N ASP A 87 -15.09 -8.79 -6.08
CA ASP A 87 -15.39 -9.82 -7.09
C ASP A 87 -16.40 -9.38 -8.17
N GLY A 88 -17.21 -8.37 -7.90
CA GLY A 88 -18.29 -7.90 -8.77
C GLY A 88 -18.17 -6.44 -9.23
N ILE A 89 -17.00 -5.82 -9.12
CA ILE A 89 -16.83 -4.43 -9.59
C ILE A 89 -17.02 -4.34 -11.11
N ASP A 90 -17.74 -3.33 -11.58
CA ASP A 90 -17.94 -3.10 -13.01
C ASP A 90 -16.68 -2.51 -13.67
N PRO A 91 -16.09 -3.18 -14.67
CA PRO A 91 -14.94 -2.64 -15.41
C PRO A 91 -15.21 -1.28 -16.06
N ARG A 92 -16.44 -0.98 -16.42
CA ARG A 92 -16.84 0.30 -17.02
C ARG A 92 -16.77 1.44 -16.03
N GLU A 93 -17.12 1.18 -14.76
CA GLU A 93 -16.99 2.15 -13.66
C GLU A 93 -15.52 2.52 -13.44
N VAL A 94 -14.63 1.52 -13.46
CA VAL A 94 -13.18 1.73 -13.32
C VAL A 94 -12.63 2.56 -14.48
N ARG A 95 -12.98 2.22 -15.73
CA ARG A 95 -12.59 2.98 -16.91
C ARG A 95 -13.06 4.43 -16.81
N SER A 96 -14.34 4.61 -16.54
CA SER A 96 -14.97 5.93 -16.45
C SER A 96 -14.29 6.81 -15.41
N GLY A 97 -13.99 6.24 -14.24
CA GLY A 97 -13.30 6.98 -13.16
C GLY A 97 -11.87 7.38 -13.51
N PHE A 98 -11.15 6.55 -14.25
CA PHE A 98 -9.80 6.86 -14.72
C PHE A 98 -9.82 7.93 -15.80
N GLU A 99 -10.69 7.81 -16.80
CA GLU A 99 -10.85 8.79 -17.89
C GLU A 99 -11.30 10.17 -17.38
N GLN A 100 -12.10 10.21 -16.29
CA GLN A 100 -12.51 11.45 -15.63
C GLN A 100 -11.44 12.02 -14.67
N GLY A 101 -10.30 11.32 -14.47
CA GLY A 101 -9.27 11.73 -13.53
C GLY A 101 -9.68 11.64 -12.06
N VAL A 102 -10.72 10.84 -11.74
CA VAL A 102 -11.15 10.56 -10.37
C VAL A 102 -10.33 9.45 -9.75
N PHE A 103 -10.22 8.31 -10.44
CA PHE A 103 -9.36 7.22 -10.01
C PHE A 103 -7.95 7.35 -10.59
N THR A 104 -6.94 7.13 -9.75
CA THR A 104 -5.53 7.05 -10.15
C THR A 104 -5.08 5.60 -10.33
N ALA A 105 -5.63 4.68 -9.54
CA ALA A 105 -5.28 3.26 -9.54
C ALA A 105 -6.45 2.42 -8.99
N CYS A 106 -6.40 1.10 -9.21
CA CYS A 106 -7.23 0.14 -8.48
C CYS A 106 -6.44 -0.53 -7.37
N LYS A 107 -7.10 -0.80 -6.24
CA LYS A 107 -6.50 -1.51 -5.10
C LYS A 107 -7.11 -2.90 -4.95
N LEU A 108 -6.25 -3.91 -5.00
CA LEU A 108 -6.58 -5.30 -4.72
C LEU A 108 -6.24 -5.64 -3.27
N TYR A 109 -7.26 -6.05 -2.52
CA TYR A 109 -7.13 -6.75 -1.26
C TYR A 109 -7.61 -8.19 -1.45
N PRO A 110 -6.83 -9.22 -1.11
CA PRO A 110 -7.39 -10.53 -0.89
C PRO A 110 -8.42 -10.47 0.24
N ALA A 111 -9.54 -11.16 0.08
CA ALA A 111 -10.61 -11.16 1.08
C ALA A 111 -10.08 -11.57 2.46
N ASN A 112 -10.39 -10.77 3.49
CA ASN A 112 -9.96 -10.96 4.88
C ASN A 112 -8.43 -10.89 5.13
N ALA A 113 -7.66 -10.30 4.22
CA ALA A 113 -6.21 -10.15 4.41
C ALA A 113 -5.84 -9.12 5.47
N THR A 114 -6.61 -8.05 5.58
CA THR A 114 -6.31 -6.92 6.49
C THR A 114 -7.60 -6.21 6.92
N THR A 115 -7.48 -5.11 7.62
CA THR A 115 -8.61 -4.28 8.10
C THR A 115 -9.54 -3.87 6.94
N ASN A 116 -10.85 -4.05 7.13
CA ASN A 116 -11.90 -3.71 6.15
C ASN A 116 -11.69 -4.37 4.78
N SER A 117 -11.14 -5.60 4.74
CA SER A 117 -10.92 -6.34 3.50
C SER A 117 -11.90 -7.49 3.27
N ALA A 118 -12.96 -7.61 4.07
CA ALA A 118 -13.95 -8.67 3.89
C ALA A 118 -14.66 -8.64 2.52
N ALA A 119 -14.83 -7.45 1.92
CA ALA A 119 -15.36 -7.28 0.57
C ALA A 119 -14.31 -7.45 -0.54
N GLY A 120 -13.08 -7.83 -0.19
CA GLY A 120 -11.97 -8.00 -1.13
C GLY A 120 -12.16 -9.16 -2.09
N VAL A 121 -11.16 -9.38 -2.92
CA VAL A 121 -11.17 -10.39 -3.98
C VAL A 121 -11.00 -11.78 -3.38
N THR A 122 -11.96 -12.67 -3.65
CA THR A 122 -11.91 -14.06 -3.19
C THR A 122 -11.13 -14.99 -4.12
N ASP A 123 -11.17 -14.71 -5.43
CA ASP A 123 -10.39 -15.36 -6.47
C ASP A 123 -10.01 -14.32 -7.52
N VAL A 124 -8.73 -14.15 -7.79
CA VAL A 124 -8.21 -13.16 -8.73
C VAL A 124 -8.80 -13.33 -10.15
N ARG A 125 -9.19 -14.54 -10.53
CA ARG A 125 -9.83 -14.82 -11.85
C ARG A 125 -11.17 -14.13 -12.01
N ARG A 126 -11.89 -13.84 -10.92
CA ARG A 126 -13.17 -13.12 -10.97
C ARG A 126 -13.03 -11.68 -11.45
N ILE A 127 -11.86 -11.09 -11.22
CA ILE A 127 -11.57 -9.72 -11.63
C ILE A 127 -10.80 -9.63 -12.96
N TYR A 128 -10.57 -10.73 -13.67
CA TYR A 128 -9.88 -10.72 -14.97
C TYR A 128 -10.46 -9.68 -15.95
N PRO A 129 -11.78 -9.52 -16.09
CA PRO A 129 -12.35 -8.48 -16.96
C PRO A 129 -11.95 -7.04 -16.54
N VAL A 130 -11.73 -6.82 -15.23
CA VAL A 130 -11.21 -5.53 -14.73
C VAL A 130 -9.72 -5.40 -15.04
N LEU A 131 -8.94 -6.47 -14.87
CA LEU A 131 -7.49 -6.46 -15.16
C LEU A 131 -7.22 -6.20 -16.65
N GLU A 132 -8.01 -6.81 -17.55
CA GLU A 132 -7.99 -6.51 -18.98
C GLU A 132 -8.25 -5.02 -19.24
N GLN A 133 -9.23 -4.46 -18.53
CA GLN A 133 -9.55 -3.04 -18.63
C GLN A 133 -8.42 -2.15 -18.12
N LEU A 134 -7.81 -2.47 -16.96
CA LEU A 134 -6.68 -1.74 -16.40
C LEU A 134 -5.49 -1.74 -17.37
N GLN A 135 -5.15 -2.91 -17.90
CA GLN A 135 -4.09 -3.06 -18.90
C GLN A 135 -4.36 -2.19 -20.13
N ALA A 136 -5.57 -2.25 -20.68
CA ALA A 136 -5.95 -1.52 -21.88
C ALA A 136 -5.89 0.01 -21.73
N ILE A 137 -6.19 0.54 -20.54
CA ILE A 137 -6.15 2.00 -20.30
C ILE A 137 -4.85 2.46 -19.62
N GLY A 138 -3.93 1.54 -19.30
CA GLY A 138 -2.66 1.83 -18.65
C GLY A 138 -2.77 2.25 -17.18
N MET A 139 -3.90 1.94 -16.52
CA MET A 139 -4.16 2.23 -15.12
C MET A 139 -3.45 1.21 -14.22
N PRO A 140 -2.69 1.62 -13.19
CA PRO A 140 -1.96 0.68 -12.34
C PRO A 140 -2.88 -0.09 -11.38
N LEU A 141 -2.49 -1.34 -11.11
CA LEU A 141 -3.02 -2.20 -10.05
C LEU A 141 -2.10 -2.13 -8.83
N LEU A 142 -2.65 -1.75 -7.68
CA LEU A 142 -1.96 -1.76 -6.39
C LEU A 142 -2.38 -3.02 -5.62
N VAL A 143 -1.42 -3.79 -5.12
CA VAL A 143 -1.71 -5.13 -4.59
C VAL A 143 -1.26 -5.29 -3.15
N HIS A 144 -2.18 -5.64 -2.25
CA HIS A 144 -1.85 -6.22 -0.96
C HIS A 144 -1.46 -7.69 -1.18
N GLY A 145 -0.18 -7.99 -1.10
CA GLY A 145 0.39 -9.25 -1.56
C GLY A 145 0.45 -10.32 -0.48
N GLU A 146 -0.67 -10.77 0.07
CA GLU A 146 -0.71 -11.86 1.04
C GLU A 146 -1.68 -12.97 0.62
N LEU A 147 -1.20 -14.22 0.65
CA LEU A 147 -2.05 -15.41 0.47
C LEU A 147 -2.71 -15.76 1.81
N VAL A 148 -4.01 -15.50 1.93
CA VAL A 148 -4.77 -15.72 3.14
C VAL A 148 -5.43 -17.10 3.11
N SER A 149 -4.86 -18.04 3.86
CA SER A 149 -5.40 -19.38 4.08
C SER A 149 -5.04 -19.83 5.49
N ALA A 150 -5.90 -20.61 6.13
CA ALA A 150 -5.63 -21.16 7.45
C ALA A 150 -4.39 -22.09 7.51
N GLU A 151 -3.99 -22.62 6.36
CA GLU A 151 -2.85 -23.54 6.23
C GLU A 151 -1.53 -22.80 5.97
N VAL A 152 -1.58 -21.48 5.69
CA VAL A 152 -0.41 -20.67 5.36
C VAL A 152 0.07 -19.92 6.60
N ASP A 153 1.33 -20.15 6.96
CA ASP A 153 1.99 -19.40 8.02
C ASP A 153 1.98 -17.91 7.70
N ILE A 154 1.67 -17.08 8.68
CA ILE A 154 1.55 -15.63 8.50
C ILE A 154 2.85 -14.99 7.98
N PHE A 155 4.00 -15.59 8.25
CA PHE A 155 5.30 -15.10 7.79
C PHE A 155 5.62 -15.49 6.35
N ASP A 156 4.91 -16.48 5.77
CA ASP A 156 5.14 -17.01 4.42
C ASP A 156 4.14 -16.46 3.38
N ARG A 157 3.09 -15.75 3.85
CA ARG A 157 1.98 -15.26 3.02
C ARG A 157 2.40 -14.47 1.81
N GLU A 158 3.40 -13.60 1.93
CA GLU A 158 3.87 -12.74 0.83
C GLU A 158 4.62 -13.55 -0.22
N ALA A 159 5.56 -14.42 0.16
CA ALA A 159 6.31 -15.25 -0.76
C ALA A 159 5.39 -16.20 -1.54
N LEU A 160 4.43 -16.81 -0.86
CA LEU A 160 3.45 -17.69 -1.50
C LEU A 160 2.45 -16.95 -2.40
N PHE A 161 2.10 -15.71 -2.06
CA PHE A 161 1.28 -14.88 -2.94
C PHE A 161 2.02 -14.55 -4.23
N ILE A 162 3.29 -14.19 -4.14
CA ILE A 162 4.13 -13.93 -5.31
C ILE A 162 4.15 -15.16 -6.22
N GLU A 163 4.46 -16.34 -5.66
CA GLU A 163 4.58 -17.58 -6.42
C GLU A 163 3.25 -18.00 -7.06
N ARG A 164 2.16 -17.99 -6.27
CA ARG A 164 0.91 -18.66 -6.67
C ARG A 164 -0.12 -17.73 -7.30
N VAL A 165 0.02 -16.43 -7.12
CA VAL A 165 -0.97 -15.44 -7.59
C VAL A 165 -0.32 -14.39 -8.47
N LEU A 166 0.71 -13.69 -7.98
CA LEU A 166 1.23 -12.52 -8.68
C LEU A 166 2.03 -12.89 -9.95
N ALA A 167 2.89 -13.91 -9.88
CA ALA A 167 3.67 -14.32 -11.05
C ALA A 167 2.76 -14.81 -12.20
N PRO A 168 1.80 -15.75 -11.96
CA PRO A 168 0.84 -16.13 -12.99
C PRO A 168 0.00 -14.96 -13.53
N LEU A 169 -0.42 -14.03 -12.64
CA LEU A 169 -1.18 -12.86 -13.07
C LEU A 169 -0.38 -11.97 -14.03
N LEU A 170 0.92 -11.78 -13.77
CA LEU A 170 1.79 -11.00 -14.63
C LEU A 170 2.03 -11.69 -15.99
N ASP A 171 2.01 -13.02 -16.04
CA ASP A 171 2.09 -13.79 -17.29
C ASP A 171 0.79 -13.66 -18.10
N ASP A 172 -0.37 -13.71 -17.42
CA ASP A 172 -1.69 -13.57 -18.07
C ASP A 172 -1.95 -12.14 -18.60
N PHE A 173 -1.33 -11.11 -17.96
CA PHE A 173 -1.51 -9.70 -18.30
C PHE A 173 -0.17 -9.00 -18.57
N PRO A 174 0.43 -9.19 -19.76
CA PRO A 174 1.80 -8.74 -20.05
C PRO A 174 2.00 -7.23 -20.12
N GLU A 175 0.93 -6.43 -20.24
CA GLU A 175 1.00 -4.95 -20.27
C GLU A 175 0.49 -4.30 -18.97
N LEU A 176 0.02 -5.11 -18.00
CA LEU A 176 -0.53 -4.60 -16.76
C LEU A 176 0.57 -4.00 -15.87
N LYS A 177 0.39 -2.74 -15.46
CA LYS A 177 1.27 -2.10 -14.49
C LYS A 177 0.85 -2.49 -13.08
N VAL A 178 1.79 -3.02 -12.29
CA VAL A 178 1.50 -3.50 -10.94
C VAL A 178 2.46 -2.87 -9.93
N VAL A 179 1.91 -2.49 -8.78
CA VAL A 179 2.68 -2.11 -7.60
C VAL A 179 2.39 -3.13 -6.50
N LEU A 180 3.39 -3.94 -6.15
CA LEU A 180 3.35 -4.79 -4.96
C LEU A 180 3.60 -3.90 -3.74
N GLU A 181 2.55 -3.66 -2.95
CA GLU A 181 2.61 -2.66 -1.89
C GLU A 181 3.20 -3.22 -0.60
N HIS A 182 3.83 -2.32 0.19
CA HIS A 182 4.35 -2.57 1.55
C HIS A 182 5.08 -3.91 1.68
N ILE A 183 5.99 -4.22 0.73
CA ILE A 183 6.73 -5.49 0.73
C ILE A 183 7.52 -5.69 2.01
N THR A 184 7.60 -6.95 2.45
CA THR A 184 8.17 -7.32 3.75
C THR A 184 9.28 -8.37 3.66
N THR A 185 9.52 -8.96 2.50
CA THR A 185 10.45 -10.08 2.32
C THR A 185 11.60 -9.77 1.35
N GLY A 186 12.69 -10.53 1.47
CA GLY A 186 13.76 -10.56 0.48
C GLY A 186 13.30 -11.19 -0.84
N ASP A 187 12.34 -12.10 -0.78
CA ASP A 187 11.73 -12.75 -1.94
C ASP A 187 11.02 -11.71 -2.82
N ALA A 188 10.23 -10.82 -2.21
CA ALA A 188 9.59 -9.72 -2.91
C ALA A 188 10.61 -8.75 -3.54
N VAL A 189 11.69 -8.43 -2.83
CA VAL A 189 12.77 -7.60 -3.37
C VAL A 189 13.37 -8.24 -4.62
N GLN A 190 13.76 -9.51 -4.55
CA GLN A 190 14.35 -10.23 -5.67
C GLN A 190 13.39 -10.35 -6.86
N PHE A 191 12.12 -10.62 -6.58
CA PHE A 191 11.09 -10.73 -7.62
C PHE A 191 10.89 -9.41 -8.37
N VAL A 192 10.79 -8.30 -7.65
CA VAL A 192 10.66 -6.96 -8.25
C VAL A 192 11.93 -6.55 -9.00
N GLU A 193 13.12 -6.85 -8.48
CA GLU A 193 14.38 -6.56 -9.16
C GLU A 193 14.49 -7.31 -10.49
N ALA A 194 14.10 -8.58 -10.51
CA ALA A 194 14.17 -9.45 -11.69
C ALA A 194 13.09 -9.14 -12.75
N ALA A 195 11.96 -8.57 -12.36
CA ALA A 195 10.87 -8.24 -13.28
C ALA A 195 11.23 -7.05 -14.20
N ASP A 196 10.43 -6.82 -15.22
CA ASP A 196 10.50 -5.63 -16.08
C ASP A 196 9.97 -4.34 -15.41
N GLU A 197 9.91 -3.24 -16.15
CA GLU A 197 9.50 -1.90 -15.66
C GLU A 197 8.01 -1.79 -15.29
N ARG A 198 7.18 -2.79 -15.60
CA ARG A 198 5.75 -2.78 -15.26
C ARG A 198 5.47 -3.19 -13.82
N LEU A 199 6.45 -3.80 -13.13
CA LEU A 199 6.34 -4.17 -11.72
C LEU A 199 7.23 -3.27 -10.87
N ALA A 200 6.63 -2.68 -9.86
CA ALA A 200 7.30 -1.88 -8.83
C ALA A 200 6.79 -2.27 -7.44
N ALA A 201 7.38 -1.71 -6.38
CA ALA A 201 6.96 -1.99 -5.01
C ALA A 201 7.05 -0.77 -4.11
N THR A 202 6.13 -0.68 -3.15
CA THR A 202 6.28 0.26 -2.03
C THR A 202 6.95 -0.40 -0.84
N ILE A 203 7.76 0.38 -0.12
CA ILE A 203 8.39 -0.01 1.14
C ILE A 203 7.96 0.98 2.21
N THR A 204 7.59 0.46 3.38
CA THR A 204 7.14 1.28 4.51
C THR A 204 8.30 1.64 5.43
N ALA A 205 8.16 2.74 6.17
CA ALA A 205 9.16 3.16 7.16
C ALA A 205 9.35 2.13 8.29
N HIS A 206 8.27 1.51 8.77
CA HIS A 206 8.34 0.56 9.88
C HIS A 206 9.02 -0.76 9.48
N HIS A 207 8.80 -1.29 8.26
CA HIS A 207 9.50 -2.49 7.79
C HIS A 207 11.01 -2.29 7.58
N LEU A 208 11.48 -1.04 7.44
CA LEU A 208 12.91 -0.72 7.46
C LEU A 208 13.52 -0.70 8.87
N GLN A 209 12.69 -0.50 9.91
CA GLN A 209 13.14 -0.28 11.28
C GLN A 209 13.00 -1.51 12.17
N ILE A 210 11.89 -2.26 12.04
CA ILE A 210 11.58 -3.39 12.92
C ILE A 210 11.62 -4.72 12.18
N ASN A 211 11.88 -5.78 12.95
CA ASN A 211 11.70 -7.16 12.54
C ASN A 211 10.73 -7.86 13.52
N ARG A 212 10.40 -9.14 13.26
CA ARG A 212 9.42 -9.87 14.07
C ARG A 212 9.82 -10.02 15.55
N ASN A 213 11.12 -9.98 15.88
CA ASN A 213 11.56 -10.05 17.28
C ASN A 213 11.14 -8.80 18.07
N HIS A 214 11.13 -7.62 17.46
CA HIS A 214 10.65 -6.41 18.11
C HIS A 214 9.17 -6.52 18.50
N MET A 215 8.39 -7.28 17.76
CA MET A 215 6.97 -7.50 18.00
C MET A 215 6.71 -8.57 19.08
N LEU A 216 7.57 -9.61 19.16
CA LEU A 216 7.25 -10.86 19.88
C LEU A 216 8.17 -11.14 21.07
N VAL A 217 9.44 -10.69 21.08
CA VAL A 217 10.39 -11.04 22.12
C VAL A 217 10.17 -10.21 23.39
N GLY A 218 10.06 -10.90 24.52
CA GLY A 218 9.81 -10.28 25.83
C GLY A 218 8.36 -9.86 26.05
N GLY A 219 7.44 -10.38 25.25
CA GLY A 219 6.00 -10.11 25.27
C GLY A 219 5.50 -9.50 23.98
N ILE A 220 4.19 -9.61 23.78
CA ILE A 220 3.52 -9.09 22.57
C ILE A 220 3.46 -7.56 22.65
N ARG A 221 3.86 -6.90 21.55
CA ARG A 221 3.78 -5.44 21.41
C ARG A 221 2.77 -5.08 20.31
N PRO A 222 1.50 -4.87 20.65
CA PRO A 222 0.44 -4.68 19.67
C PRO A 222 0.61 -3.44 18.80
N HIS A 223 1.26 -2.38 19.30
CA HIS A 223 1.57 -1.20 18.50
C HIS A 223 2.54 -1.46 17.34
N LEU A 224 3.31 -2.55 17.38
CA LEU A 224 4.20 -2.97 16.29
C LEU A 224 3.57 -4.01 15.37
N TYR A 225 2.37 -4.49 15.69
CA TYR A 225 1.62 -5.42 14.85
C TYR A 225 0.87 -4.65 13.75
N CYS A 226 1.16 -5.00 12.51
CA CYS A 226 0.48 -4.47 11.32
C CYS A 226 0.54 -5.53 10.23
N LEU A 227 -0.49 -5.65 9.41
CA LEU A 227 -0.50 -6.56 8.25
C LEU A 227 -0.11 -5.81 6.96
N PRO A 228 0.84 -6.35 6.20
CA PRO A 228 1.62 -7.57 6.45
C PRO A 228 2.60 -7.43 7.60
N VAL A 229 2.77 -8.50 8.40
CA VAL A 229 3.63 -8.46 9.59
C VAL A 229 5.12 -8.35 9.24
N ALA A 230 5.89 -7.69 10.11
CA ALA A 230 7.34 -7.66 10.00
C ALA A 230 7.95 -9.08 10.05
N LYS A 231 8.92 -9.32 9.18
CA LYS A 231 9.56 -10.63 8.97
C LYS A 231 10.88 -10.76 9.77
N ARG A 232 11.73 -11.73 9.41
CA ARG A 232 13.06 -11.93 10.00
C ARG A 232 14.00 -10.76 9.71
N GLU A 233 15.12 -10.71 10.42
CA GLU A 233 16.14 -9.66 10.26
C GLU A 233 16.72 -9.63 8.82
N GLU A 234 16.95 -10.77 8.22
CA GLU A 234 17.44 -10.87 6.85
C GLU A 234 16.55 -10.17 5.82
N HIS A 235 15.24 -10.28 5.99
CA HIS A 235 14.25 -9.60 5.13
C HIS A 235 14.30 -8.08 5.37
N ARG A 236 14.33 -7.62 6.62
CA ARG A 236 14.48 -6.20 6.93
C ARG A 236 15.75 -5.61 6.30
N LEU A 237 16.86 -6.33 6.35
CA LEU A 237 18.10 -5.90 5.73
C LEU A 237 18.01 -5.88 4.20
N ALA A 238 17.27 -6.82 3.57
CA ALA A 238 17.01 -6.81 2.13
C ALA A 238 16.20 -5.58 1.73
N LEU A 239 15.12 -5.25 2.47
CA LEU A 239 14.33 -4.04 2.24
C LEU A 239 15.16 -2.76 2.35
N ARG A 240 16.03 -2.67 3.35
CA ARG A 240 16.92 -1.52 3.51
C ARG A 240 17.87 -1.35 2.33
N ARG A 241 18.45 -2.44 1.83
CA ARG A 241 19.28 -2.40 0.62
C ARG A 241 18.48 -1.94 -0.59
N ALA A 242 17.27 -2.47 -0.80
CA ALA A 242 16.39 -2.06 -1.89
C ALA A 242 16.05 -0.56 -1.81
N ALA A 243 15.63 -0.09 -0.63
CA ALA A 243 15.25 1.32 -0.41
C ALA A 243 16.40 2.32 -0.62
N THR A 244 17.67 1.88 -0.49
CA THR A 244 18.86 2.73 -0.66
C THR A 244 19.65 2.43 -1.92
N SER A 245 19.16 1.54 -2.78
CA SER A 245 19.86 1.11 -4.01
C SER A 245 19.84 2.14 -5.13
N GLY A 246 18.91 3.10 -5.10
CA GLY A 246 18.64 4.00 -6.22
C GLY A 246 17.80 3.35 -7.34
N ASN A 247 17.37 2.10 -7.18
CA ASN A 247 16.46 1.45 -8.12
C ASN A 247 15.07 2.10 -8.04
N ARG A 248 14.61 2.68 -9.15
CA ARG A 248 13.36 3.43 -9.26
C ARG A 248 12.10 2.58 -9.06
N LYS A 249 12.21 1.27 -9.09
CA LYS A 249 11.10 0.36 -8.81
C LYS A 249 10.70 0.31 -7.33
N PHE A 250 11.57 0.78 -6.42
CA PHE A 250 11.27 0.83 -4.98
C PHE A 250 11.06 2.28 -4.55
N PHE A 251 9.91 2.54 -3.92
CA PHE A 251 9.55 3.88 -3.44
C PHE A 251 8.72 3.83 -2.15
N LEU A 252 8.55 4.99 -1.54
CA LEU A 252 7.86 5.11 -0.26
C LEU A 252 6.35 4.95 -0.40
N GLY A 253 5.78 4.02 0.36
CA GLY A 253 4.38 4.02 0.74
C GLY A 253 4.34 3.82 2.25
N THR A 254 3.89 4.81 3.00
CA THR A 254 4.04 4.75 4.46
C THR A 254 3.20 3.68 5.11
N ASP A 255 2.10 3.33 4.49
CA ASP A 255 1.04 2.52 5.09
C ASP A 255 0.61 3.08 6.47
N THR A 256 0.62 4.41 6.58
CA THR A 256 0.04 5.06 7.75
C THR A 256 -1.41 4.64 7.86
N ALA A 257 -1.71 3.84 8.88
CA ALA A 257 -3.02 3.19 9.07
C ALA A 257 -3.52 3.46 10.49
N PRO A 258 -4.11 4.62 10.74
CA PRO A 258 -4.52 5.02 12.08
C PRO A 258 -5.62 4.11 12.64
N HIS A 259 -5.45 3.73 13.90
CA HIS A 259 -6.42 3.02 14.71
C HIS A 259 -6.57 3.72 16.06
N MET A 260 -7.73 3.56 16.70
CA MET A 260 -7.89 4.00 18.09
C MET A 260 -6.93 3.20 18.99
N GLN A 261 -6.35 3.84 20.00
CA GLN A 261 -5.46 3.20 20.95
C GLN A 261 -6.09 1.94 21.56
N SER A 262 -7.38 2.03 21.94
CA SER A 262 -8.12 0.90 22.50
C SER A 262 -8.25 -0.30 21.55
N ALA A 263 -8.28 -0.07 20.24
CA ALA A 263 -8.27 -1.14 19.25
C ALA A 263 -6.88 -1.79 19.13
N LYS A 264 -5.82 -0.99 19.15
CA LYS A 264 -4.43 -1.48 19.14
C LYS A 264 -4.08 -2.27 20.41
N GLU A 265 -4.55 -1.83 21.56
CA GLU A 265 -4.29 -2.45 22.87
C GLU A 265 -5.31 -3.54 23.23
N SER A 266 -6.02 -4.07 22.25
CA SER A 266 -6.92 -5.22 22.37
C SER A 266 -6.23 -6.53 22.00
N ALA A 267 -6.93 -7.66 22.20
CA ALA A 267 -6.43 -8.98 21.82
C ALA A 267 -6.18 -9.13 20.30
N CYS A 268 -6.81 -8.32 19.48
CA CYS A 268 -6.63 -8.32 18.03
C CYS A 268 -5.40 -7.49 17.57
N GLY A 269 -5.02 -6.46 18.29
CA GLY A 269 -3.84 -5.64 17.97
C GLY A 269 -3.96 -4.79 16.69
N CYS A 270 -5.12 -4.77 16.08
CA CYS A 270 -5.37 -4.04 14.81
C CYS A 270 -5.80 -2.61 15.06
#